data_420c2667fdc2cbee905636514e9043e6
#
_entry.id   420c2667fdc2cbee905636514e9043e6
#
_cell.length_a   1.000
_cell.length_b   1.000
_cell.length_c   1.000
_cell.angle_alpha   90.00
_cell.angle_beta   90.00
_cell.angle_gamma   90.00
#
_symmetry.space_group_name_H-M   'P 1'
#
loop_
_entity.id
_entity.type
_entity.pdbx_description
1 polymer ?
#
loop_
_entity_poly.entity_id
_entity_poly.type
_entity_poly.pdbx_seq_one_letter_code
_entity_poly.pdbx_strand_id
1 'polypeptide(L)'
;MLQRQNRKDCLGTQPSFRDRYIQLANATSPSVDQKQIPLSFRIFKRCFDVVSALFAIVLLSPLLLCVAIAIKITSAGPVIFKQERYGRNKKPFICYKFRSMTVDAPSDVPTRVMCERSSVMTPIGPVLRKTSIDELPQLINIVKGDMSVVGPRPMILAEYDQIQARDRYGANDIRPGLTGWAQVNGRDGVTVEQKARLDGEYRQRMGLVMDVRVFLRSIVVVLGRLGYAEAEEKTEE
;
A
#
# COMPACT_ATOMS: atom_id res chain seq x y z
N MET A 1 15.87 -27.90 -39.54
CA MET A 1 16.07 -26.46 -39.46
C MET A 1 14.79 -25.63 -39.29
N LEU A 2 13.62 -26.24 -39.30
CA LEU A 2 12.29 -25.57 -39.23
C LEU A 2 11.66 -25.44 -37.84
N GLN A 3 12.28 -25.94 -36.77
CA GLN A 3 11.73 -25.87 -35.43
C GLN A 3 12.27 -24.72 -34.54
N ARG A 4 13.20 -23.90 -35.04
CA ARG A 4 13.73 -22.72 -34.29
C ARG A 4 13.05 -21.40 -34.64
N GLN A 5 12.23 -21.36 -35.66
CA GLN A 5 11.56 -20.12 -36.13
C GLN A 5 10.25 -19.84 -35.37
N ASN A 6 9.56 -20.86 -34.85
CA ASN A 6 8.24 -20.71 -34.24
C ASN A 6 8.23 -20.30 -32.74
N ARG A 7 9.39 -20.05 -32.13
CA ARG A 7 9.48 -19.59 -30.72
C ARG A 7 9.61 -18.08 -30.54
N LYS A 8 9.83 -17.32 -31.61
CA LYS A 8 9.97 -15.87 -31.55
C LYS A 8 8.64 -15.11 -31.76
N ASP A 9 7.65 -15.75 -32.36
CA ASP A 9 6.38 -15.08 -32.70
C ASP A 9 5.31 -15.14 -31.61
N CYS A 10 5.52 -15.89 -30.54
CA CYS A 10 4.62 -15.94 -29.38
C CYS A 10 4.99 -14.97 -28.24
N LEU A 11 6.10 -14.26 -28.36
CA LEU A 11 6.45 -13.14 -27.47
C LEU A 11 5.93 -11.84 -28.09
N GLY A 12 4.60 -11.70 -28.18
CA GLY A 12 4.02 -10.38 -28.32
C GLY A 12 4.71 -9.48 -27.30
N THR A 13 5.39 -8.43 -27.75
CA THR A 13 6.10 -7.46 -26.93
C THR A 13 5.13 -6.95 -25.87
N GLN A 14 5.26 -7.44 -24.66
CA GLN A 14 4.51 -6.91 -23.53
C GLN A 14 4.72 -5.39 -23.53
N PRO A 15 3.64 -4.60 -23.50
CA PRO A 15 3.77 -3.14 -23.56
C PRO A 15 4.73 -2.68 -22.45
N SER A 16 5.59 -1.72 -22.79
CA SER A 16 6.55 -1.19 -21.83
C SER A 16 5.80 -0.68 -20.60
N PHE A 17 6.48 -0.60 -19.48
CA PHE A 17 5.94 -0.05 -18.26
C PHE A 17 5.30 1.34 -18.49
N ARG A 18 5.92 2.17 -19.29
CA ARG A 18 5.45 3.50 -19.70
C ARG A 18 4.17 3.43 -20.53
N ASP A 19 4.06 2.46 -21.43
CA ASP A 19 2.88 2.30 -22.29
C ASP A 19 1.67 1.84 -21.47
N ARG A 20 1.88 0.93 -20.51
CA ARG A 20 0.83 0.52 -19.54
C ARG A 20 0.37 1.69 -18.67
N TYR A 21 1.29 2.54 -18.25
CA TYR A 21 0.96 3.76 -17.51
C TYR A 21 0.08 4.70 -18.33
N ILE A 22 0.46 4.96 -19.59
CA ILE A 22 -0.32 5.83 -20.50
C ILE A 22 -1.71 5.24 -20.75
N GLN A 23 -1.81 3.93 -20.95
CA GLN A 23 -3.09 3.24 -21.11
C GLN A 23 -3.98 3.38 -19.86
N LEU A 24 -3.42 3.21 -18.66
CA LEU A 24 -4.16 3.38 -17.40
C LEU A 24 -4.60 4.83 -17.16
N ALA A 25 -3.74 5.79 -17.48
CA ALA A 25 -4.05 7.20 -17.30
C ALA A 25 -5.18 7.65 -18.24
N ASN A 26 -5.22 7.08 -19.46
CA ASN A 26 -6.22 7.39 -20.48
C ASN A 26 -7.50 6.54 -20.40
N ALA A 27 -7.46 5.42 -19.66
CA ALA A 27 -8.66 4.61 -19.43
C ALA A 27 -9.62 5.40 -18.53
N THR A 28 -10.67 5.91 -19.14
CA THR A 28 -11.81 6.48 -18.41
C THR A 28 -12.46 5.38 -17.59
N SER A 29 -12.58 5.60 -16.28
CA SER A 29 -13.36 4.69 -15.42
C SER A 29 -14.78 4.60 -15.98
N PRO A 30 -15.33 3.39 -16.20
CA PRO A 30 -16.72 3.27 -16.61
C PRO A 30 -17.59 4.02 -15.61
N SER A 31 -18.63 4.69 -16.10
CA SER A 31 -19.58 5.45 -15.30
C SER A 31 -20.42 4.49 -14.44
N VAL A 32 -19.85 4.01 -13.36
CA VAL A 32 -20.65 3.41 -12.28
C VAL A 32 -21.40 4.57 -11.64
N ASP A 33 -22.69 4.38 -11.34
CA ASP A 33 -23.49 5.35 -10.58
C ASP A 33 -22.82 5.58 -9.20
N GLN A 34 -21.89 6.53 -9.17
CA GLN A 34 -21.01 6.74 -8.05
C GLN A 34 -21.64 7.80 -7.13
N LYS A 35 -21.97 7.38 -5.91
CA LYS A 35 -22.37 8.30 -4.85
C LYS A 35 -21.38 9.47 -4.80
N GLN A 36 -21.88 10.66 -5.03
CA GLN A 36 -21.08 11.88 -4.90
C GLN A 36 -20.71 12.10 -3.42
N ILE A 37 -19.44 12.24 -3.16
CA ILE A 37 -18.93 12.54 -1.81
C ILE A 37 -19.12 14.04 -1.55
N PRO A 38 -19.93 14.44 -0.55
CA PRO A 38 -20.17 15.85 -0.23
C PRO A 38 -18.85 16.60 -0.03
N LEU A 39 -18.78 17.83 -0.52
CA LEU A 39 -17.58 18.67 -0.37
C LEU A 39 -17.24 18.90 1.11
N SER A 40 -18.25 19.12 1.94
CA SER A 40 -18.11 19.27 3.40
C SER A 40 -17.38 18.08 4.03
N PHE A 41 -17.79 16.85 3.68
CA PHE A 41 -17.11 15.66 4.18
C PHE A 41 -15.67 15.54 3.65
N ARG A 42 -15.41 15.91 2.40
CA ARG A 42 -14.04 15.89 1.83
C ARG A 42 -13.11 16.85 2.55
N ILE A 43 -13.61 18.04 2.90
CA ILE A 43 -12.86 19.05 3.67
C ILE A 43 -12.63 18.54 5.09
N PHE A 44 -13.69 18.10 5.78
CA PHE A 44 -13.61 17.54 7.12
C PHE A 44 -12.59 16.39 7.19
N LYS A 45 -12.74 15.40 6.30
CA LYS A 45 -11.81 14.28 6.24
C LYS A 45 -10.37 14.74 6.03
N ARG A 46 -10.14 15.70 5.17
CA ARG A 46 -8.80 16.24 4.92
C ARG A 46 -8.20 16.91 6.15
N CYS A 47 -8.96 17.74 6.84
CA CYS A 47 -8.52 18.34 8.10
C CYS A 47 -8.20 17.28 9.15
N PHE A 48 -9.09 16.29 9.31
CA PHE A 48 -8.88 15.18 10.21
C PHE A 48 -7.62 14.36 9.86
N ASP A 49 -7.42 14.02 8.59
CA ASP A 49 -6.24 13.29 8.10
C ASP A 49 -4.94 14.03 8.45
N VAL A 50 -4.89 15.35 8.21
CA VAL A 50 -3.69 16.16 8.47
C VAL A 50 -3.43 16.28 9.98
N VAL A 51 -4.45 16.63 10.76
CA VAL A 51 -4.31 16.81 12.22
C VAL A 51 -3.88 15.49 12.88
N SER A 52 -4.54 14.38 12.54
CA SER A 52 -4.19 13.06 13.09
C SER A 52 -2.79 12.60 12.67
N ALA A 53 -2.38 12.85 11.43
CA ALA A 53 -1.04 12.52 10.95
C ALA A 53 0.05 13.35 11.65
N LEU A 54 -0.16 14.66 11.81
CA LEU A 54 0.77 15.53 12.55
C LEU A 54 0.88 15.11 14.01
N PHE A 55 -0.27 14.87 14.66
CA PHE A 55 -0.30 14.36 16.02
C PHE A 55 0.46 13.04 16.17
N ALA A 56 0.23 12.09 15.26
CA ALA A 56 0.92 10.80 15.25
C ALA A 56 2.45 10.97 15.02
N ILE A 57 2.87 11.88 14.12
CA ILE A 57 4.30 12.15 13.88
C ILE A 57 4.96 12.68 15.17
N VAL A 58 4.34 13.63 15.86
CA VAL A 58 4.88 14.19 17.11
C VAL A 58 4.93 13.12 18.21
N LEU A 59 3.81 12.41 18.42
CA LEU A 59 3.71 11.37 19.45
C LEU A 59 4.70 10.23 19.22
N LEU A 60 4.87 9.78 17.99
CA LEU A 60 5.74 8.66 17.62
C LEU A 60 7.16 9.11 17.28
N SER A 61 7.49 10.40 17.36
CA SER A 61 8.83 10.90 16.99
C SER A 61 9.98 10.20 17.72
N PRO A 62 9.93 9.86 19.02
CA PRO A 62 11.00 9.12 19.67
C PRO A 62 11.17 7.70 19.06
N LEU A 63 10.05 7.00 18.80
CA LEU A 63 10.08 5.69 18.15
C LEU A 63 10.65 5.78 16.74
N LEU A 64 10.19 6.77 15.94
CA LEU A 64 10.69 6.98 14.58
C LEU A 64 12.19 7.23 14.55
N LEU A 65 12.70 7.99 15.50
CA LEU A 65 14.15 8.26 15.67
C LEU A 65 14.91 6.98 16.04
N CYS A 66 14.44 6.22 17.02
CA CYS A 66 15.05 4.95 17.40
C CYS A 66 15.11 3.96 16.22
N VAL A 67 14.03 3.83 15.46
CA VAL A 67 13.97 2.98 14.26
C VAL A 67 14.95 3.47 13.20
N ALA A 68 15.02 4.79 12.96
CA ALA A 68 15.95 5.37 12.00
C ALA A 68 17.41 5.07 12.36
N ILE A 69 17.78 5.21 13.64
CA ILE A 69 19.11 4.88 14.17
C ILE A 69 19.37 3.37 14.00
N ALA A 70 18.43 2.51 14.40
CA ALA A 70 18.57 1.06 14.28
C ALA A 70 18.80 0.60 12.83
N ILE A 71 18.06 1.15 11.86
CA ILE A 71 18.27 0.88 10.43
C ILE A 71 19.69 1.32 10.02
N LYS A 72 20.13 2.49 10.46
CA LYS A 72 21.43 3.04 10.07
C LYS A 72 22.61 2.24 10.60
N ILE A 73 22.47 1.68 11.81
CA ILE A 73 23.53 0.86 12.45
C ILE A 73 23.57 -0.56 11.86
N THR A 74 22.37 -1.13 11.56
CA THR A 74 22.27 -2.55 11.16
C THR A 74 22.45 -2.79 9.67
N SER A 75 22.32 -1.75 8.81
CA SER A 75 22.45 -1.92 7.37
C SER A 75 22.91 -0.66 6.64
N ALA A 76 23.85 -0.80 5.71
CA ALA A 76 24.36 0.30 4.88
C ALA A 76 23.28 0.86 3.95
N GLY A 77 23.26 2.20 3.71
CA GLY A 77 22.36 2.89 2.79
C GLY A 77 21.35 3.83 3.44
N PRO A 78 20.31 4.29 2.71
CA PRO A 78 19.33 5.26 3.20
C PRO A 78 18.37 4.64 4.21
N VAL A 79 17.93 5.41 5.21
CA VAL A 79 16.94 4.99 6.21
C VAL A 79 15.55 4.89 5.61
N ILE A 80 15.20 5.83 4.74
CA ILE A 80 13.89 5.91 4.07
C ILE A 80 13.98 5.30 2.68
N PHE A 81 13.14 4.30 2.45
CA PHE A 81 12.86 3.74 1.14
C PHE A 81 11.78 4.57 0.45
N LYS A 82 12.01 4.89 -0.82
CA LYS A 82 11.10 5.67 -1.67
C LYS A 82 10.64 4.78 -2.82
N GLN A 83 9.33 4.66 -2.99
CA GLN A 83 8.76 3.84 -4.07
C GLN A 83 7.64 4.62 -4.75
N GLU A 84 7.65 4.63 -6.07
CA GLU A 84 6.56 5.20 -6.85
C GLU A 84 5.32 4.32 -6.77
N ARG A 85 4.17 4.94 -6.46
CA ARG A 85 2.87 4.27 -6.34
C ARG A 85 1.76 5.09 -6.97
N TYR A 86 0.67 4.44 -7.30
CA TYR A 86 -0.53 5.11 -7.76
C TYR A 86 -1.31 5.72 -6.59
N GLY A 87 -1.60 7.02 -6.74
CA GLY A 87 -2.44 7.81 -5.87
C GLY A 87 -3.85 8.02 -6.43
N ARG A 88 -4.49 9.08 -5.97
CA ARG A 88 -5.82 9.49 -6.43
C ARG A 88 -5.84 9.75 -7.95
N ASN A 89 -6.88 9.29 -8.63
CA ASN A 89 -7.05 9.38 -10.09
C ASN A 89 -5.84 8.79 -10.84
N LYS A 90 -5.27 7.75 -10.28
CA LYS A 90 -4.09 7.03 -10.83
C LYS A 90 -2.85 7.93 -11.03
N LYS A 91 -2.78 9.10 -10.38
CA LYS A 91 -1.60 9.97 -10.45
C LYS A 91 -0.47 9.35 -9.61
N PRO A 92 0.75 9.24 -10.17
CA PRO A 92 1.86 8.69 -9.42
C PRO A 92 2.29 9.63 -8.30
N PHE A 93 2.76 9.06 -7.19
CA PHE A 93 3.38 9.77 -6.08
C PHE A 93 4.47 8.93 -5.45
N ILE A 94 5.37 9.55 -4.72
CA ILE A 94 6.43 8.87 -3.98
C ILE A 94 5.94 8.49 -2.59
N CYS A 95 5.78 7.18 -2.35
CA CYS A 95 5.44 6.60 -1.06
C CYS A 95 6.69 6.42 -0.20
N TYR A 96 6.67 6.90 1.03
CA TYR A 96 7.77 6.80 1.99
C TYR A 96 7.58 5.62 2.93
N LYS A 97 8.65 4.84 3.13
CA LYS A 97 8.69 3.75 4.13
C LYS A 97 10.05 3.71 4.80
N PHE A 98 10.11 3.13 5.98
CA PHE A 98 11.41 2.70 6.48
C PHE A 98 11.94 1.53 5.65
N ARG A 99 13.25 1.53 5.44
CA ARG A 99 13.90 0.45 4.70
C ARG A 99 13.91 -0.83 5.55
N SER A 100 13.24 -1.86 5.08
CA SER A 100 13.17 -3.20 5.66
C SER A 100 13.88 -4.26 4.82
N MET A 101 14.37 -3.87 3.62
CA MET A 101 15.12 -4.73 2.70
C MET A 101 16.48 -4.14 2.37
N THR A 102 17.42 -4.96 1.90
CA THR A 102 18.74 -4.52 1.44
C THR A 102 18.63 -3.62 0.22
N VAL A 103 19.68 -2.85 -0.06
CA VAL A 103 19.69 -1.89 -1.19
C VAL A 103 19.57 -2.60 -2.55
N ASP A 104 20.09 -3.83 -2.63
CA ASP A 104 20.08 -4.65 -3.85
C ASP A 104 18.73 -5.34 -4.11
N ALA A 105 17.76 -5.20 -3.21
CA ALA A 105 16.43 -5.77 -3.40
C ALA A 105 15.68 -5.07 -4.54
N PRO A 106 15.06 -5.81 -5.50
CA PRO A 106 14.30 -5.21 -6.58
C PRO A 106 13.14 -4.34 -6.05
N SER A 107 13.07 -3.09 -6.53
CA SER A 107 12.05 -2.12 -6.09
C SER A 107 10.67 -2.35 -6.71
N ASP A 108 10.62 -2.99 -7.88
CA ASP A 108 9.43 -3.04 -8.73
C ASP A 108 8.62 -4.35 -8.61
N VAL A 109 9.00 -5.19 -7.65
CA VAL A 109 8.34 -6.47 -7.39
C VAL A 109 7.39 -6.33 -6.20
N PRO A 110 6.16 -6.89 -6.27
CA PRO A 110 5.25 -6.90 -5.13
C PRO A 110 5.93 -7.52 -3.91
N THR A 111 5.82 -6.84 -2.79
CA THR A 111 6.44 -7.26 -1.51
C THR A 111 6.12 -8.71 -1.14
N ARG A 112 4.95 -9.21 -1.52
CA ARG A 112 4.50 -10.59 -1.28
C ARG A 112 5.39 -11.63 -1.95
N VAL A 113 5.81 -11.37 -3.19
CA VAL A 113 6.70 -12.27 -3.95
C VAL A 113 8.12 -12.25 -3.38
N MET A 114 8.51 -11.15 -2.73
CA MET A 114 9.84 -10.96 -2.15
C MET A 114 9.96 -11.52 -0.73
N CYS A 115 8.86 -11.65 0.02
CA CYS A 115 8.89 -12.17 1.39
C CYS A 115 9.35 -13.63 1.49
N GLU A 116 9.21 -14.40 0.40
CA GLU A 116 9.71 -15.78 0.32
C GLU A 116 11.26 -15.87 0.22
N ARG A 117 11.94 -14.73 0.03
CA ARG A 117 13.41 -14.64 -0.05
C ARG A 117 13.98 -13.95 1.19
N SER A 118 14.22 -14.71 2.24
CA SER A 118 14.80 -14.22 3.50
C SER A 118 16.16 -13.49 3.31
N SER A 119 16.91 -13.82 2.24
CA SER A 119 18.22 -13.26 1.94
C SER A 119 18.25 -11.76 1.60
N VAL A 120 17.11 -11.14 1.30
CA VAL A 120 17.02 -9.71 0.95
C VAL A 120 16.47 -8.82 2.07
N MET A 121 16.25 -9.37 3.26
CA MET A 121 15.76 -8.61 4.42
C MET A 121 16.93 -7.99 5.21
N THR A 122 16.72 -6.77 5.74
CA THR A 122 17.64 -6.22 6.74
C THR A 122 17.45 -6.95 8.07
N PRO A 123 18.46 -6.96 8.99
CA PRO A 123 18.34 -7.66 10.28
C PRO A 123 17.09 -7.30 11.08
N ILE A 124 16.67 -6.03 11.05
CA ILE A 124 15.47 -5.57 11.74
C ILE A 124 14.22 -5.56 10.83
N GLY A 125 14.39 -5.86 9.54
CA GLY A 125 13.33 -5.83 8.53
C GLY A 125 12.10 -6.67 8.89
N PRO A 126 12.26 -7.92 9.35
CA PRO A 126 11.13 -8.76 9.75
C PRO A 126 10.29 -8.14 10.86
N VAL A 127 10.93 -7.58 11.90
CA VAL A 127 10.25 -6.91 13.01
C VAL A 127 9.47 -5.69 12.53
N LEU A 128 10.10 -4.83 11.71
CA LEU A 128 9.45 -3.63 11.17
C LEU A 128 8.19 -3.96 10.35
N ARG A 129 8.23 -5.03 9.57
CA ARG A 129 7.08 -5.48 8.75
C ARG A 129 5.99 -6.15 9.58
N LYS A 130 6.37 -7.01 10.54
CA LYS A 130 5.44 -7.66 11.45
C LYS A 130 4.63 -6.64 12.24
N THR A 131 5.28 -5.58 12.71
CA THR A 131 4.68 -4.48 13.46
C THR A 131 4.06 -3.39 12.58
N SER A 132 4.28 -3.42 11.26
CA SER A 132 3.90 -2.36 10.32
C SER A 132 4.54 -0.99 10.62
N ILE A 133 5.60 -0.94 11.43
CA ILE A 133 6.35 0.28 11.74
C ILE A 133 7.04 0.81 10.48
N ASP A 134 7.40 -0.06 9.55
CA ASP A 134 7.98 0.34 8.26
C ASP A 134 7.07 1.29 7.46
N GLU A 135 5.76 1.29 7.69
CA GLU A 135 4.80 2.13 6.99
C GLU A 135 4.57 3.52 7.64
N LEU A 136 5.07 3.75 8.86
CA LEU A 136 4.86 5.02 9.58
C LEU A 136 5.36 6.28 8.81
N PRO A 137 6.45 6.26 8.02
CA PRO A 137 6.83 7.43 7.22
C PRO A 137 5.78 7.88 6.19
N GLN A 138 4.77 7.04 5.87
CA GLN A 138 3.63 7.43 5.04
C GLN A 138 2.76 8.52 5.70
N LEU A 139 2.89 8.76 7.01
CA LEU A 139 2.27 9.92 7.66
C LEU A 139 2.69 11.23 6.98
N ILE A 140 3.93 11.32 6.46
CA ILE A 140 4.40 12.46 5.66
C ILE A 140 3.59 12.57 4.35
N ASN A 141 3.28 11.45 3.70
CA ASN A 141 2.44 11.47 2.50
C ASN A 141 1.00 11.93 2.81
N ILE A 142 0.49 11.59 4.01
CA ILE A 142 -0.81 12.09 4.44
C ILE A 142 -0.76 13.61 4.62
N VAL A 143 0.24 14.14 5.30
CA VAL A 143 0.41 15.61 5.47
C VAL A 143 0.56 16.31 4.12
N LYS A 144 1.33 15.75 3.18
CA LYS A 144 1.47 16.30 1.82
C LYS A 144 0.18 16.28 0.99
N GLY A 145 -0.73 15.34 1.28
CA GLY A 145 -2.01 15.20 0.56
C GLY A 145 -2.03 14.11 -0.50
N ASP A 146 -0.97 13.34 -0.61
CA ASP A 146 -0.89 12.18 -1.49
C ASP A 146 -1.78 11.04 -0.98
N MET A 147 -1.87 10.90 0.35
CA MET A 147 -2.57 9.84 1.06
C MET A 147 -3.60 10.37 2.08
N SER A 148 -4.39 9.49 2.62
CA SER A 148 -5.35 9.62 3.72
C SER A 148 -5.04 8.60 4.81
N VAL A 149 -5.54 8.77 6.02
CA VAL A 149 -5.45 7.74 7.08
C VAL A 149 -6.17 6.48 6.63
N VAL A 150 -7.41 6.62 6.14
CA VAL A 150 -8.23 5.50 5.65
C VAL A 150 -8.52 5.66 4.17
N GLY A 151 -8.25 4.61 3.39
CA GLY A 151 -8.46 4.55 1.95
C GLY A 151 -7.95 3.24 1.35
N PRO A 152 -8.12 3.01 0.06
CA PRO A 152 -7.55 1.84 -0.63
C PRO A 152 -6.02 1.83 -0.51
N ARG A 153 -5.41 0.63 -0.41
CA ARG A 153 -3.94 0.52 -0.35
C ARG A 153 -3.28 1.13 -1.60
N PRO A 154 -2.21 1.95 -1.47
CA PRO A 154 -1.50 2.46 -2.65
C PRO A 154 -0.79 1.31 -3.38
N MET A 155 -1.14 1.10 -4.66
CA MET A 155 -0.59 0.05 -5.50
C MET A 155 0.72 0.47 -6.13
N ILE A 156 1.63 -0.50 -6.29
CA ILE A 156 2.82 -0.31 -7.12
C ILE A 156 2.43 -0.41 -8.59
N LEU A 157 3.29 0.13 -9.44
CA LEU A 157 3.02 0.16 -10.89
C LEU A 157 2.95 -1.25 -11.51
N ALA A 158 3.60 -2.24 -10.91
CA ALA A 158 3.54 -3.64 -11.36
C ALA A 158 2.20 -4.33 -11.06
N GLU A 159 1.35 -3.78 -10.16
CA GLU A 159 0.03 -4.34 -9.80
C GLU A 159 -1.07 -3.82 -10.75
N TYR A 160 -0.79 -3.84 -12.07
CA TYR A 160 -1.69 -3.33 -13.11
C TYR A 160 -3.10 -3.92 -13.03
N ASP A 161 -3.22 -5.24 -12.87
CA ASP A 161 -4.51 -5.93 -12.83
C ASP A 161 -5.39 -5.45 -11.67
N GLN A 162 -4.77 -5.17 -10.51
CA GLN A 162 -5.48 -4.65 -9.34
C GLN A 162 -5.96 -3.21 -9.58
N ILE A 163 -5.15 -2.38 -10.25
CA ILE A 163 -5.52 -1.00 -10.57
C ILE A 163 -6.68 -1.00 -11.56
N GLN A 164 -6.63 -1.84 -12.60
CA GLN A 164 -7.69 -1.97 -13.60
C GLN A 164 -8.98 -2.53 -12.99
N ALA A 165 -8.89 -3.52 -12.10
CA ALA A 165 -10.05 -4.04 -11.40
C ALA A 165 -10.76 -2.97 -10.54
N ARG A 166 -9.99 -2.09 -9.87
CA ARG A 166 -10.51 -0.97 -9.06
C ARG A 166 -11.23 0.10 -9.88
N ASP A 167 -10.88 0.29 -11.15
CA ASP A 167 -11.55 1.25 -12.01
C ASP A 167 -13.05 0.93 -12.14
N ARG A 168 -13.41 -0.35 -12.19
CA ARG A 168 -14.82 -0.81 -12.25
C ARG A 168 -15.66 -0.37 -11.06
N TYR A 169 -15.02 -0.11 -9.92
CA TYR A 169 -15.66 0.25 -8.65
C TYR A 169 -15.38 1.72 -8.24
N GLY A 170 -14.68 2.50 -9.07
CA GLY A 170 -14.30 3.88 -8.77
C GLY A 170 -13.36 4.05 -7.58
N ALA A 171 -12.68 2.98 -7.15
CA ALA A 171 -11.82 3.01 -5.99
C ALA A 171 -10.51 3.78 -6.23
N ASN A 172 -10.14 4.03 -7.48
CA ASN A 172 -8.98 4.84 -7.85
C ASN A 172 -9.25 6.36 -7.78
N ASP A 173 -10.51 6.80 -7.64
CA ASP A 173 -10.89 8.22 -7.64
C ASP A 173 -10.63 8.90 -6.29
N ILE A 174 -10.32 8.12 -5.27
CA ILE A 174 -10.07 8.61 -3.91
C ILE A 174 -8.59 8.47 -3.52
N ARG A 175 -8.17 9.20 -2.48
CA ARG A 175 -6.80 9.08 -1.97
C ARG A 175 -6.56 7.68 -1.42
N PRO A 176 -5.40 7.06 -1.70
CA PRO A 176 -5.01 5.84 -1.03
C PRO A 176 -4.82 6.08 0.47
N GLY A 177 -5.01 5.02 1.25
CA GLY A 177 -4.93 5.05 2.71
C GLY A 177 -3.69 4.37 3.27
N LEU A 178 -3.31 4.76 4.49
CA LEU A 178 -2.38 4.00 5.32
C LEU A 178 -3.00 2.66 5.71
N THR A 179 -4.30 2.67 6.02
CA THR A 179 -5.12 1.48 6.18
C THR A 179 -6.37 1.54 5.30
N GLY A 180 -7.03 0.40 5.06
CA GLY A 180 -8.19 0.34 4.17
C GLY A 180 -9.08 -0.86 4.39
N TRP A 181 -10.30 -0.79 3.85
CA TRP A 181 -11.33 -1.80 4.04
C TRP A 181 -10.91 -3.17 3.50
N ALA A 182 -10.26 -3.23 2.34
CA ALA A 182 -9.71 -4.47 1.82
C ALA A 182 -8.58 -5.03 2.69
N GLN A 183 -7.76 -4.18 3.31
CA GLN A 183 -6.66 -4.59 4.18
C GLN A 183 -7.14 -5.24 5.48
N VAL A 184 -8.27 -4.77 6.04
CA VAL A 184 -8.82 -5.29 7.30
C VAL A 184 -9.79 -6.46 7.14
N ASN A 185 -10.31 -6.71 5.92
CA ASN A 185 -11.26 -7.80 5.64
C ASN A 185 -10.70 -8.88 4.69
N GLY A 186 -9.67 -8.57 3.90
CA GLY A 186 -9.12 -9.47 2.90
C GLY A 186 -7.63 -9.63 3.07
N ARG A 187 -7.19 -10.58 3.90
CA ARG A 187 -5.79 -10.95 4.00
C ARG A 187 -5.35 -11.76 2.76
N ASP A 188 -4.24 -12.39 2.82
CA ASP A 188 -3.47 -13.00 1.74
C ASP A 188 -4.20 -14.03 0.84
N GLY A 189 -5.35 -14.54 1.24
CA GLY A 189 -6.19 -15.45 0.46
C GLY A 189 -7.22 -14.80 -0.48
N VAL A 190 -7.28 -13.46 -0.56
CA VAL A 190 -8.33 -12.76 -1.31
C VAL A 190 -7.85 -12.45 -2.73
N THR A 191 -8.70 -12.76 -3.73
CA THR A 191 -8.39 -12.51 -5.15
C THR A 191 -8.29 -11.02 -5.46
N VAL A 192 -7.69 -10.69 -6.62
CA VAL A 192 -7.63 -9.31 -7.16
C VAL A 192 -9.01 -8.68 -7.22
N GLU A 193 -10.00 -9.42 -7.74
CA GLU A 193 -11.38 -8.95 -7.89
C GLU A 193 -12.06 -8.69 -6.54
N GLN A 194 -11.87 -9.58 -5.57
CA GLN A 194 -12.42 -9.41 -4.22
C GLN A 194 -11.83 -8.18 -3.52
N LYS A 195 -10.52 -7.93 -3.66
CA LYS A 195 -9.88 -6.72 -3.13
C LYS A 195 -10.43 -5.47 -3.78
N ALA A 196 -10.59 -5.47 -5.10
CA ALA A 196 -11.15 -4.35 -5.84
C ALA A 196 -12.60 -4.06 -5.42
N ARG A 197 -13.42 -5.11 -5.21
CA ARG A 197 -14.79 -5.00 -4.70
C ARG A 197 -14.84 -4.39 -3.30
N LEU A 198 -13.99 -4.84 -2.38
CA LEU A 198 -13.89 -4.28 -1.03
C LEU A 198 -13.46 -2.80 -1.04
N ASP A 199 -12.50 -2.44 -1.89
CA ASP A 199 -12.10 -1.04 -2.07
C ASP A 199 -13.24 -0.20 -2.66
N GLY A 200 -14.04 -0.76 -3.57
CA GLY A 200 -15.25 -0.15 -4.10
C GLY A 200 -16.36 0.01 -3.06
N GLU A 201 -16.56 -1.00 -2.20
CA GLU A 201 -17.48 -0.91 -1.07
C GLU A 201 -17.11 0.24 -0.13
N TYR A 202 -15.81 0.38 0.19
CA TYR A 202 -15.34 1.53 0.96
C TYR A 202 -15.67 2.84 0.24
N ARG A 203 -15.42 2.94 -1.06
CA ARG A 203 -15.72 4.14 -1.85
C ARG A 203 -17.20 4.55 -1.80
N GLN A 204 -18.10 3.56 -1.90
CA GLN A 204 -19.56 3.79 -1.84
C GLN A 204 -20.05 4.19 -0.44
N ARG A 205 -19.45 3.59 0.60
CA ARG A 205 -19.82 3.81 2.00
C ARG A 205 -18.94 4.82 2.70
N MET A 206 -18.07 5.52 1.95
CA MET A 206 -17.12 6.48 2.49
C MET A 206 -17.83 7.52 3.37
N GLY A 207 -17.40 7.62 4.63
CA GLY A 207 -17.97 8.47 5.66
C GLY A 207 -17.28 8.25 6.99
N LEU A 208 -17.56 9.13 7.98
CA LEU A 208 -16.91 9.08 9.29
C LEU A 208 -17.06 7.71 9.98
N VAL A 209 -18.27 7.15 9.95
CA VAL A 209 -18.55 5.84 10.57
C VAL A 209 -17.71 4.73 9.93
N MET A 210 -17.58 4.76 8.60
CA MET A 210 -16.78 3.79 7.87
C MET A 210 -15.29 3.94 8.19
N ASP A 211 -14.79 5.17 8.25
CA ASP A 211 -13.39 5.46 8.60
C ASP A 211 -13.06 4.98 10.02
N VAL A 212 -13.92 5.28 10.99
CA VAL A 212 -13.75 4.79 12.38
C VAL A 212 -13.77 3.26 12.43
N ARG A 213 -14.70 2.61 11.72
CA ARG A 213 -14.77 1.15 11.64
C ARG A 213 -13.49 0.53 11.09
N VAL A 214 -12.97 1.07 9.99
CA VAL A 214 -11.72 0.60 9.37
C VAL A 214 -10.56 0.79 10.34
N PHE A 215 -10.46 1.97 10.95
CA PHE A 215 -9.40 2.30 11.89
C PHE A 215 -9.37 1.33 13.09
N LEU A 216 -10.52 1.12 13.76
CA LEU A 216 -10.61 0.21 14.89
C LEU A 216 -10.27 -1.24 14.50
N ARG A 217 -10.76 -1.71 13.34
CA ARG A 217 -10.39 -3.03 12.81
C ARG A 217 -8.92 -3.15 12.50
N SER A 218 -8.28 -2.08 12.02
CA SER A 218 -6.83 -2.07 11.76
C SER A 218 -6.02 -2.33 13.02
N ILE A 219 -6.43 -1.73 14.15
CA ILE A 219 -5.77 -1.97 15.45
C ILE A 219 -5.87 -3.45 15.81
N VAL A 220 -7.05 -4.04 15.72
CA VAL A 220 -7.26 -5.46 16.01
C VAL A 220 -6.41 -6.35 15.10
N VAL A 221 -6.34 -6.02 13.82
CA VAL A 221 -5.55 -6.78 12.83
C VAL A 221 -4.05 -6.71 13.13
N VAL A 222 -3.53 -5.55 13.52
CA VAL A 222 -2.11 -5.37 13.86
C VAL A 222 -1.79 -6.10 15.18
N LEU A 223 -2.60 -5.92 16.20
CA LEU A 223 -2.42 -6.62 17.48
C LEU A 223 -2.54 -8.14 17.35
N GLY A 224 -3.49 -8.63 16.53
CA GLY A 224 -3.61 -10.05 16.24
C GLY A 224 -2.38 -10.64 15.56
N ARG A 225 -1.69 -9.88 14.69
CA ARG A 225 -0.42 -10.33 14.09
C ARG A 225 0.71 -10.50 15.14
N LEU A 226 0.75 -9.64 16.14
CA LEU A 226 1.73 -9.75 17.23
C LEU A 226 1.46 -10.99 18.08
N GLY A 227 0.20 -11.28 18.43
CA GLY A 227 -0.17 -12.44 19.24
C GLY A 227 0.04 -13.79 18.54
N TYR A 228 -0.21 -13.88 17.22
CA TYR A 228 0.06 -15.12 16.47
C TYR A 228 1.55 -15.45 16.37
N ALA A 229 2.39 -14.45 16.30
CA ALA A 229 3.82 -14.66 16.16
C ALA A 229 4.48 -15.07 17.48
N GLU A 230 3.96 -14.64 18.63
CA GLU A 230 4.41 -15.15 19.94
C GLU A 230 3.98 -16.61 20.18
N ALA A 231 2.88 -17.05 19.55
CA ALA A 231 2.43 -18.44 19.64
C ALA A 231 3.27 -19.39 18.79
N GLU A 232 3.74 -18.95 17.60
CA GLU A 232 4.63 -19.74 16.74
C GLU A 232 6.03 -19.87 17.37
N GLU A 233 6.62 -18.81 17.93
CA GLU A 233 7.91 -18.88 18.64
C GLU A 233 7.90 -19.84 19.85
N LYS A 234 6.77 -19.92 20.58
CA LYS A 234 6.63 -20.86 21.72
C LYS A 234 6.38 -22.31 21.33
N THR A 235 6.11 -22.59 20.06
CA THR A 235 5.86 -23.95 19.58
C THR A 235 7.12 -24.58 18.98
N GLU A 236 8.15 -23.76 18.69
CA GLU A 236 9.46 -24.20 18.17
C GLU A 236 10.54 -24.36 19.28
N GLU A 237 10.27 -23.99 20.53
CA GLU A 237 11.06 -24.32 21.73
C GLU A 237 10.56 -25.62 22.39
#